data_ec883f866443e0c33ea1f4decb70b1be
#
_entry.id   ec883f866443e0c33ea1f4decb70b1be
#
_cell.length_a   1.000
_cell.length_b   1.000
_cell.length_c   1.000
_cell.angle_alpha   90.00
_cell.angle_beta   90.00
_cell.angle_gamma   90.00
#
_symmetry.space_group_name_H-M   'P 1'
#
loop_
_entity.id
_entity.type
_entity.pdbx_description
1 polymer ?
#
loop_
_entity_poly.entity_id
_entity_poly.type
_entity_poly.pdbx_seq_one_letter_code
_entity_poly.pdbx_strand_id
1 'polypeptide(L)'
;MASTDPEIATKAPESDAQEDIPIEPTAASNDGGNSAEVAANPGMGEHCVTDRPVPSGQGPTGELRKLNDIDVYVSKPSEYPHAPARLLLLLTGGTGLKSINNQIQADKFAHEGFLVVMPDLFEGDVAPNSTTVEEQPSEGSSFLDAFKTKAVEGVKSFMIDMWLARHTDEKVIPILHKVLDGANDEFADAVSNGGGIYAVGYCFGGKYILHLASERKVHASGLWGGEQKPTDEEAGLQKNGPYIKAGALAHATLVARDDFEGIKAPVSLVCVENDPLFPDDVRTAGEDYMSKSNVEHEVQVYPGVPHGFAVVGDYEDDTIRTAQSTAYEQMLKWLKDH
;
A
#
# COMPACT_ATOMS: atom_id res chain seq x y z
N MET A 1 15.94 -28.70 36.37
CA MET A 1 14.73 -27.92 36.04
C MET A 1 14.93 -27.40 34.67
N ALA A 2 14.32 -28.06 33.69
CA ALA A 2 14.42 -27.72 32.29
C ALA A 2 13.33 -26.72 31.93
N SER A 3 13.74 -25.57 31.39
CA SER A 3 12.85 -24.56 30.81
C SER A 3 12.52 -25.01 29.39
N THR A 4 11.27 -25.18 29.11
CA THR A 4 10.77 -25.45 27.76
C THR A 4 10.27 -24.14 27.16
N ASP A 5 11.00 -23.65 26.15
CA ASP A 5 10.54 -22.56 25.28
C ASP A 5 9.40 -23.07 24.38
N PRO A 6 8.36 -22.27 24.09
CA PRO A 6 7.32 -22.66 23.16
C PRO A 6 7.81 -22.46 21.72
N GLU A 7 7.83 -23.55 20.99
CA GLU A 7 8.05 -23.60 19.55
C GLU A 7 6.93 -22.83 18.82
N ILE A 8 7.31 -21.81 18.03
CA ILE A 8 6.39 -21.07 17.15
C ILE A 8 6.10 -21.97 15.94
N ALA A 9 4.86 -22.46 15.86
CA ALA A 9 4.42 -23.29 14.76
C ALA A 9 4.23 -22.46 13.48
N THR A 10 5.14 -22.62 12.53
CA THR A 10 4.97 -22.19 11.14
C THR A 10 4.35 -23.31 10.33
N LYS A 11 3.06 -23.60 10.52
CA LYS A 11 2.31 -24.50 9.64
C LYS A 11 0.84 -24.12 9.63
N ALA A 12 0.32 -23.85 8.43
CA ALA A 12 -1.11 -23.72 8.19
C ALA A 12 -1.82 -25.05 8.50
N PRO A 13 -3.06 -25.02 9.02
CA PRO A 13 -3.81 -26.24 9.26
C PRO A 13 -4.23 -26.89 7.93
N GLU A 14 -3.98 -28.19 7.83
CA GLU A 14 -4.48 -29.05 6.76
C GLU A 14 -6.01 -29.11 6.85
N SER A 15 -6.71 -28.79 5.74
CA SER A 15 -8.15 -28.95 5.65
C SER A 15 -8.48 -30.42 5.35
N ASP A 16 -9.29 -31.03 6.21
CA ASP A 16 -9.82 -32.37 6.03
C ASP A 16 -10.67 -32.48 4.76
N ALA A 17 -10.43 -33.56 4.02
CA ALA A 17 -11.17 -33.91 2.84
C ALA A 17 -12.63 -34.19 3.17
N GLN A 18 -13.57 -33.60 2.46
CA GLN A 18 -14.97 -33.96 2.44
C GLN A 18 -15.26 -34.87 1.24
N GLU A 19 -15.98 -35.95 1.55
CA GLU A 19 -16.34 -37.04 0.65
C GLU A 19 -17.29 -36.63 -0.48
N ASP A 20 -17.10 -37.25 -1.64
CA ASP A 20 -17.90 -37.14 -2.86
C ASP A 20 -19.37 -37.59 -2.66
N ILE A 21 -20.31 -36.72 -3.02
CA ILE A 21 -21.73 -37.07 -3.23
C ILE A 21 -22.03 -36.91 -4.73
N PRO A 22 -22.58 -37.95 -5.41
CA PRO A 22 -22.87 -37.87 -6.85
C PRO A 22 -24.13 -37.01 -7.11
N ILE A 23 -24.05 -36.08 -8.02
CA ILE A 23 -25.22 -35.33 -8.54
C ILE A 23 -25.55 -35.83 -9.94
N GLU A 24 -26.79 -36.33 -10.11
CA GLU A 24 -27.37 -36.69 -11.40
C GLU A 24 -27.63 -35.46 -12.28
N PRO A 25 -27.63 -35.61 -13.64
CA PRO A 25 -27.78 -34.48 -14.55
C PRO A 25 -29.26 -34.19 -14.83
N THR A 26 -29.72 -32.98 -14.58
CA THR A 26 -30.97 -32.45 -15.13
C THR A 26 -30.73 -31.57 -16.34
N ALA A 27 -31.61 -31.74 -17.31
CA ALA A 27 -31.52 -31.31 -18.69
C ALA A 27 -31.52 -29.77 -18.91
N ALA A 28 -30.91 -29.42 -20.05
CA ALA A 28 -30.78 -28.11 -20.65
C ALA A 28 -32.11 -27.41 -20.95
N SER A 29 -32.16 -26.09 -20.73
CA SER A 29 -32.95 -25.18 -21.56
C SER A 29 -32.05 -24.00 -22.01
N ASN A 30 -31.85 -23.93 -23.31
CA ASN A 30 -31.27 -22.80 -24.04
C ASN A 30 -32.15 -21.57 -23.89
N ASP A 31 -31.60 -20.45 -23.50
CA ASP A 31 -32.01 -19.18 -24.07
C ASP A 31 -30.82 -18.21 -24.15
N GLY A 32 -30.63 -17.66 -25.36
CA GLY A 32 -29.46 -16.84 -25.69
C GLY A 32 -29.64 -15.40 -25.22
N GLY A 33 -28.63 -14.88 -24.58
CA GLY A 33 -28.48 -13.48 -24.23
C GLY A 33 -27.01 -13.18 -23.95
N ASN A 34 -26.26 -12.89 -25.02
CA ASN A 34 -24.88 -12.47 -24.94
C ASN A 34 -24.84 -11.03 -24.40
N SER A 35 -24.59 -10.89 -23.11
CA SER A 35 -24.11 -9.65 -22.50
C SER A 35 -22.83 -10.00 -21.77
N ALA A 36 -21.69 -9.67 -22.39
CA ALA A 36 -20.43 -9.62 -21.67
C ALA A 36 -20.62 -8.58 -20.55
N GLU A 37 -20.84 -9.02 -19.34
CA GLU A 37 -20.64 -8.19 -18.15
C GLU A 37 -19.15 -7.84 -18.14
N VAL A 38 -18.85 -6.61 -18.55
CA VAL A 38 -17.59 -5.96 -18.21
C VAL A 38 -17.60 -5.92 -16.69
N ALA A 39 -16.79 -6.75 -16.06
CA ALA A 39 -16.57 -6.69 -14.63
C ALA A 39 -16.18 -5.24 -14.30
N ALA A 40 -17.05 -4.54 -13.61
CA ALA A 40 -16.79 -3.19 -13.12
C ALA A 40 -15.53 -3.30 -12.26
N ASN A 41 -14.48 -2.55 -12.63
CA ASN A 41 -13.27 -2.45 -11.84
C ASN A 41 -13.70 -2.01 -10.44
N PRO A 42 -13.40 -2.75 -9.36
CA PRO A 42 -13.79 -2.35 -8.02
C PRO A 42 -13.06 -1.05 -7.70
N GLY A 43 -13.78 0.07 -7.75
CA GLY A 43 -13.21 1.39 -7.48
C GLY A 43 -12.58 1.45 -6.09
N MET A 44 -11.54 2.25 -5.92
CA MET A 44 -10.93 2.51 -4.60
C MET A 44 -12.03 2.90 -3.61
N GLY A 45 -12.08 2.22 -2.45
CA GLY A 45 -13.06 2.48 -1.41
C GLY A 45 -12.92 3.89 -0.80
N GLU A 46 -13.94 4.34 -0.12
CA GLU A 46 -13.99 5.66 0.54
C GLU A 46 -12.78 5.92 1.44
N HIS A 47 -12.27 4.88 2.09
CA HIS A 47 -11.11 4.94 3.00
C HIS A 47 -9.77 5.21 2.30
N CYS A 48 -9.71 5.08 0.97
CA CYS A 48 -8.50 5.38 0.18
C CYS A 48 -8.43 6.84 -0.27
N VAL A 49 -9.55 7.55 -0.22
CA VAL A 49 -9.71 8.88 -0.82
C VAL A 49 -10.20 9.95 0.18
N THR A 50 -10.54 9.56 1.41
CA THR A 50 -11.04 10.47 2.45
C THR A 50 -10.35 10.18 3.78
N ASP A 51 -9.86 11.24 4.43
CA ASP A 51 -9.32 11.15 5.79
C ASP A 51 -10.45 10.85 6.79
N ARG A 52 -10.16 9.97 7.76
CA ARG A 52 -11.03 9.73 8.89
C ARG A 52 -10.86 10.80 9.96
N PRO A 53 -11.85 10.97 10.84
CA PRO A 53 -11.66 11.82 12.00
C PRO A 53 -10.39 11.43 12.76
N VAL A 54 -9.62 12.43 13.15
CA VAL A 54 -8.41 12.24 13.97
C VAL A 54 -8.81 12.26 15.44
N PRO A 55 -8.23 11.40 16.30
CA PRO A 55 -8.45 11.49 17.74
C PRO A 55 -8.19 12.91 18.26
N SER A 56 -9.09 13.41 19.10
CA SER A 56 -9.03 14.81 19.55
C SER A 56 -7.70 15.14 20.24
N GLY A 57 -7.10 16.25 19.85
CA GLY A 57 -5.84 16.74 20.38
C GLY A 57 -4.58 16.22 19.69
N GLN A 58 -4.70 15.37 18.68
CA GLN A 58 -3.58 14.96 17.84
C GLN A 58 -3.47 15.89 16.62
N GLY A 59 -2.23 16.27 16.31
CA GLY A 59 -1.90 17.02 15.11
C GLY A 59 -0.50 16.65 14.64
N PRO A 60 -0.18 16.95 13.38
CA PRO A 60 1.14 16.66 12.83
C PRO A 60 2.23 17.48 13.52
N THR A 61 3.39 16.85 13.73
CA THR A 61 4.55 17.42 14.45
C THR A 61 5.78 17.57 13.58
N GLY A 62 5.81 16.94 12.41
CA GLY A 62 6.89 17.08 11.44
C GLY A 62 6.78 18.33 10.57
N GLU A 63 7.58 18.42 9.54
CA GLU A 63 7.69 19.56 8.64
C GLU A 63 7.48 19.22 7.17
N LEU A 64 6.73 20.07 6.46
CA LEU A 64 6.64 20.02 4.99
C LEU A 64 7.83 20.78 4.40
N ARG A 65 8.56 20.13 3.47
CA ARG A 65 9.73 20.72 2.82
C ARG A 65 9.97 20.05 1.46
N LYS A 66 11.01 20.49 0.76
CA LYS A 66 11.48 19.82 -0.46
C LYS A 66 12.71 18.97 -0.19
N LEU A 67 12.74 17.81 -0.85
CA LEU A 67 13.89 16.93 -0.91
C LEU A 67 14.13 16.58 -2.39
N ASN A 68 15.25 16.99 -2.96
CA ASN A 68 15.58 16.80 -4.36
C ASN A 68 14.41 17.20 -5.31
N ASP A 69 13.85 18.41 -5.08
CA ASP A 69 12.70 19.03 -5.78
C ASP A 69 11.32 18.39 -5.54
N ILE A 70 11.25 17.27 -4.81
CA ILE A 70 9.99 16.62 -4.44
C ILE A 70 9.50 17.19 -3.10
N ASP A 71 8.21 17.50 -3.00
CA ASP A 71 7.60 17.87 -1.74
C ASP A 71 7.52 16.65 -0.82
N VAL A 72 7.99 16.81 0.42
CA VAL A 72 8.03 15.72 1.41
C VAL A 72 7.54 16.24 2.77
N TYR A 73 6.98 15.35 3.56
CA TYR A 73 6.83 15.54 4.99
C TYR A 73 7.94 14.79 5.71
N VAL A 74 8.66 15.47 6.59
CA VAL A 74 9.76 14.88 7.37
C VAL A 74 9.40 14.91 8.84
N SER A 75 9.40 13.77 9.48
CA SER A 75 9.21 13.63 10.92
C SER A 75 10.42 12.96 11.56
N LYS A 76 10.92 13.55 12.64
CA LYS A 76 12.18 13.19 13.28
C LYS A 76 11.93 12.68 14.70
N PRO A 77 12.66 11.65 15.17
CA PRO A 77 12.67 11.32 16.58
C PRO A 77 13.14 12.50 17.43
N SER A 78 12.60 12.62 18.64
CA SER A 78 12.93 13.76 19.55
C SER A 78 14.41 13.95 19.81
N GLU A 79 15.17 12.85 19.85
CA GLU A 79 16.60 12.81 20.14
C GLU A 79 17.49 12.98 18.89
N TYR A 80 16.90 12.95 17.68
CA TYR A 80 17.71 13.11 16.46
C TYR A 80 18.10 14.59 16.26
N PRO A 81 19.34 14.93 15.85
CA PRO A 81 20.44 14.04 15.43
C PRO A 81 21.36 13.56 16.58
N HIS A 82 21.05 13.87 17.84
CA HIS A 82 21.92 13.51 18.97
C HIS A 82 21.94 12.01 19.26
N ALA A 83 20.86 11.31 18.96
CA ALA A 83 20.79 9.84 18.94
C ALA A 83 20.64 9.33 17.50
N PRO A 84 21.24 8.16 17.19
CA PRO A 84 21.11 7.59 15.86
C PRO A 84 19.65 7.18 15.56
N ALA A 85 19.20 7.46 14.34
CA ALA A 85 17.90 7.03 13.82
C ALA A 85 18.10 6.08 12.62
N ARG A 86 17.04 5.35 12.23
CA ARG A 86 16.99 4.59 10.98
C ARG A 86 16.07 5.35 10.00
N LEU A 87 16.46 5.43 8.73
CA LEU A 87 15.64 6.09 7.73
C LEU A 87 14.46 5.21 7.31
N LEU A 88 13.24 5.75 7.38
CA LEU A 88 12.02 5.11 6.94
C LEU A 88 11.31 5.97 5.87
N LEU A 89 11.10 5.42 4.68
CA LEU A 89 10.18 5.98 3.70
C LEU A 89 8.75 5.57 4.05
N LEU A 90 7.81 6.52 4.07
CA LEU A 90 6.38 6.25 4.19
C LEU A 90 5.68 6.63 2.89
N LEU A 91 5.11 5.64 2.20
CA LEU A 91 4.40 5.81 0.93
C LEU A 91 2.89 5.78 1.18
N THR A 92 2.22 6.86 0.80
CA THR A 92 0.81 7.07 1.15
C THR A 92 -0.17 6.40 0.19
N GLY A 93 -1.41 6.25 0.64
CA GLY A 93 -2.57 6.02 -0.21
C GLY A 93 -2.98 7.27 -0.99
N GLY A 94 -4.15 7.21 -1.62
CA GLY A 94 -4.66 8.28 -2.50
C GLY A 94 -4.89 9.63 -1.83
N THR A 95 -5.00 9.70 -0.51
CA THR A 95 -5.14 10.97 0.24
C THR A 95 -3.86 11.82 0.23
N GLY A 96 -2.70 11.21 -0.05
CA GLY A 96 -1.44 11.90 -0.33
C GLY A 96 -0.77 12.60 0.85
N LEU A 97 0.23 13.43 0.51
CA LEU A 97 1.13 14.10 1.45
C LEU A 97 0.43 15.02 2.46
N LYS A 98 -0.63 15.72 2.04
CA LYS A 98 -1.30 16.73 2.86
C LYS A 98 -2.37 16.15 3.79
N SER A 99 -2.64 14.87 3.72
CA SER A 99 -3.52 14.17 4.65
C SER A 99 -2.96 14.25 6.08
N ILE A 100 -3.77 14.75 7.00
CA ILE A 100 -3.40 14.84 8.42
C ILE A 100 -3.18 13.45 9.00
N ASN A 101 -3.98 12.47 8.58
CA ASN A 101 -3.88 11.09 9.04
C ASN A 101 -2.54 10.46 8.62
N ASN A 102 -2.11 10.70 7.38
CA ASN A 102 -0.82 10.23 6.90
C ASN A 102 0.35 10.92 7.62
N GLN A 103 0.24 12.22 7.91
CA GLN A 103 1.26 12.95 8.66
C GLN A 103 1.38 12.43 10.10
N ILE A 104 0.25 12.20 10.78
CA ILE A 104 0.24 11.58 12.12
C ILE A 104 0.77 10.14 12.06
N GLN A 105 0.48 9.40 10.99
CA GLN A 105 1.05 8.07 10.79
C GLN A 105 2.58 8.11 10.70
N ALA A 106 3.14 9.10 9.99
CA ALA A 106 4.59 9.33 9.93
C ALA A 106 5.16 9.68 11.30
N ASP A 107 4.48 10.55 12.05
CA ASP A 107 4.89 10.94 13.40
C ASP A 107 4.91 9.76 14.37
N LYS A 108 3.95 8.83 14.26
CA LYS A 108 3.94 7.60 15.07
C LYS A 108 5.22 6.78 14.87
N PHE A 109 5.66 6.59 13.62
CA PHE A 109 6.93 5.91 13.36
C PHE A 109 8.14 6.72 13.85
N ALA A 110 8.07 8.05 13.77
CA ALA A 110 9.14 8.90 14.29
C ALA A 110 9.28 8.78 15.82
N HIS A 111 8.17 8.69 16.56
CA HIS A 111 8.19 8.41 17.99
C HIS A 111 8.83 7.05 18.34
N GLU A 112 8.83 6.11 17.40
CA GLU A 112 9.44 4.80 17.54
C GLU A 112 10.94 4.74 17.15
N GLY A 113 11.53 5.91 16.86
CA GLY A 113 12.97 6.08 16.59
C GLY A 113 13.36 6.10 15.12
N PHE A 114 12.39 6.18 14.18
CA PHE A 114 12.68 6.32 12.76
C PHE A 114 12.75 7.80 12.35
N LEU A 115 13.71 8.15 11.50
CA LEU A 115 13.65 9.37 10.70
C LEU A 115 12.73 9.08 9.52
N VAL A 116 11.55 9.67 9.51
CA VAL A 116 10.53 9.38 8.50
C VAL A 116 10.55 10.43 7.39
N VAL A 117 10.60 9.96 6.15
CA VAL A 117 10.44 10.77 4.94
C VAL A 117 9.21 10.26 4.19
N MET A 118 8.20 11.11 4.04
CA MET A 118 6.96 10.79 3.34
C MET A 118 6.86 11.68 2.10
N PRO A 119 7.06 11.16 0.87
CA PRO A 119 7.04 11.95 -0.35
C PRO A 119 5.63 12.17 -0.88
N ASP A 120 5.46 13.26 -1.64
CA ASP A 120 4.32 13.46 -2.52
C ASP A 120 4.49 12.64 -3.79
N LEU A 121 3.79 11.51 -3.87
CA LEU A 121 3.79 10.62 -5.02
C LEU A 121 2.95 11.14 -6.19
N PHE A 122 2.18 12.21 -5.97
CA PHE A 122 1.11 12.66 -6.86
C PHE A 122 1.33 14.08 -7.39
N GLU A 123 2.43 14.73 -7.02
CA GLU A 123 2.71 16.13 -7.40
C GLU A 123 1.53 17.07 -7.06
N GLY A 124 0.83 16.80 -5.95
CA GLY A 124 -0.34 17.55 -5.49
C GLY A 124 -1.69 17.09 -6.08
N ASP A 125 -1.71 16.20 -7.07
CA ASP A 125 -2.93 15.62 -7.66
C ASP A 125 -3.40 14.41 -6.86
N VAL A 126 -3.96 14.63 -5.67
CA VAL A 126 -4.49 13.56 -4.81
C VAL A 126 -5.74 12.92 -5.41
N ALA A 127 -6.09 11.71 -4.95
CA ALA A 127 -7.29 11.02 -5.41
C ALA A 127 -8.55 11.87 -5.12
N PRO A 128 -9.51 11.91 -6.06
CA PRO A 128 -10.72 12.71 -5.91
C PRO A 128 -11.52 12.24 -4.70
N ASN A 129 -11.85 13.19 -3.82
CA ASN A 129 -12.55 12.97 -2.58
C ASN A 129 -14.04 12.69 -2.82
N SER A 130 -14.66 11.84 -2.00
CA SER A 130 -16.11 11.64 -2.00
C SER A 130 -16.90 12.91 -1.64
N THR A 131 -16.26 13.85 -0.93
CA THR A 131 -16.87 15.14 -0.53
C THR A 131 -16.92 16.18 -1.65
N THR A 132 -16.26 15.98 -2.79
CA THR A 132 -16.36 16.90 -3.94
C THR A 132 -17.70 16.82 -4.68
N VAL A 133 -18.52 15.79 -4.38
CA VAL A 133 -19.89 15.67 -4.87
C VAL A 133 -20.79 15.77 -3.65
N GLU A 134 -21.19 17.00 -3.26
CA GLU A 134 -22.11 17.24 -2.14
C GLU A 134 -23.45 16.54 -2.42
N GLU A 135 -23.76 15.52 -1.61
CA GLU A 135 -25.10 14.99 -1.49
C GLU A 135 -25.95 15.98 -0.70
N GLN A 136 -26.76 16.80 -1.37
CA GLN A 136 -27.86 17.48 -0.69
C GLN A 136 -28.91 16.43 -0.36
N PRO A 137 -29.26 16.23 0.92
CA PRO A 137 -30.34 15.33 1.29
C PRO A 137 -31.67 15.90 0.73
N SER A 138 -32.23 15.26 -0.28
CA SER A 138 -33.56 15.55 -0.76
C SER A 138 -34.53 14.60 -0.07
N GLU A 139 -35.38 15.11 0.80
CA GLU A 139 -36.52 14.39 1.34
C GLU A 139 -37.51 14.09 0.20
N GLY A 140 -37.62 12.82 -0.17
CA GLY A 140 -38.78 12.30 -0.92
C GLY A 140 -38.50 11.67 -2.28
N SER A 141 -38.69 10.37 -2.34
CA SER A 141 -38.93 9.49 -3.50
C SER A 141 -37.77 8.50 -3.84
N SER A 142 -38.02 7.26 -3.46
CA SER A 142 -37.02 6.18 -3.42
C SER A 142 -36.38 5.74 -4.76
N PHE A 143 -37.02 5.99 -5.91
CA PHE A 143 -36.54 5.53 -7.22
C PHE A 143 -35.58 6.55 -7.87
N LEU A 144 -35.88 7.83 -7.77
CA LEU A 144 -35.03 8.90 -8.28
C LEU A 144 -33.75 9.03 -7.45
N ASP A 145 -33.83 8.76 -6.15
CA ASP A 145 -32.66 8.80 -5.26
C ASP A 145 -31.73 7.60 -5.52
N ALA A 146 -32.27 6.40 -5.73
CA ALA A 146 -31.47 5.24 -6.12
C ALA A 146 -30.78 5.43 -7.48
N PHE A 147 -31.43 6.10 -8.43
CA PHE A 147 -30.82 6.42 -9.73
C PHE A 147 -29.73 7.50 -9.61
N LYS A 148 -29.96 8.54 -8.79
CA LYS A 148 -28.96 9.57 -8.49
C LYS A 148 -27.75 8.98 -7.78
N THR A 149 -27.95 8.13 -6.77
CA THR A 149 -26.85 7.46 -6.04
C THR A 149 -26.00 6.62 -6.98
N LYS A 150 -26.60 5.80 -7.84
CA LYS A 150 -25.86 5.02 -8.85
C LYS A 150 -25.12 5.89 -9.88
N ALA A 151 -25.70 7.01 -10.29
CA ALA A 151 -25.06 7.95 -11.20
C ALA A 151 -23.85 8.62 -10.54
N VAL A 152 -23.98 9.02 -9.27
CA VAL A 152 -22.88 9.60 -8.47
C VAL A 152 -21.76 8.59 -8.25
N GLU A 153 -22.09 7.34 -7.90
CA GLU A 153 -21.11 6.25 -7.77
C GLU A 153 -20.35 6.00 -9.08
N GLY A 154 -21.07 5.99 -10.22
CA GLY A 154 -20.44 5.85 -11.53
C GLY A 154 -19.49 6.99 -11.88
N VAL A 155 -19.84 8.24 -11.54
CA VAL A 155 -18.94 9.39 -11.73
C VAL A 155 -17.73 9.30 -10.81
N LYS A 156 -17.91 8.93 -9.54
CA LYS A 156 -16.80 8.74 -8.58
C LYS A 156 -15.83 7.66 -9.08
N SER A 157 -16.34 6.51 -9.49
CA SER A 157 -15.52 5.42 -10.04
C SER A 157 -14.71 5.89 -11.26
N PHE A 158 -15.36 6.56 -12.21
CA PHE A 158 -14.70 7.10 -13.39
C PHE A 158 -13.59 8.12 -13.05
N MET A 159 -13.84 9.00 -12.07
CA MET A 159 -12.83 9.97 -11.63
C MET A 159 -11.60 9.28 -11.00
N ILE A 160 -11.82 8.22 -10.23
CA ILE A 160 -10.75 7.41 -9.63
C ILE A 160 -9.97 6.67 -10.71
N ASP A 161 -10.65 6.06 -11.68
CA ASP A 161 -9.99 5.38 -12.80
C ASP A 161 -9.13 6.35 -13.63
N MET A 162 -9.63 7.56 -13.87
CA MET A 162 -8.87 8.61 -14.53
C MET A 162 -7.68 9.09 -13.71
N TRP A 163 -7.80 9.13 -12.37
CA TRP A 163 -6.70 9.45 -11.49
C TRP A 163 -5.62 8.37 -11.51
N LEU A 164 -6.01 7.09 -11.41
CA LEU A 164 -5.09 5.96 -11.52
C LEU A 164 -4.37 5.94 -12.87
N ALA A 165 -5.09 6.22 -13.96
CA ALA A 165 -4.49 6.31 -15.29
C ALA A 165 -3.44 7.44 -15.45
N ARG A 166 -3.48 8.47 -14.58
CA ARG A 166 -2.48 9.54 -14.55
C ARG A 166 -1.28 9.23 -13.64
N HIS A 167 -1.42 8.32 -12.69
CA HIS A 167 -0.38 7.98 -11.71
C HIS A 167 0.17 6.57 -11.95
N THR A 168 0.72 6.39 -13.14
CA THR A 168 1.35 5.13 -13.57
C THR A 168 2.77 4.97 -13.00
N ASP A 169 3.31 3.76 -13.11
CA ASP A 169 4.67 3.45 -12.64
C ASP A 169 5.72 4.37 -13.30
N GLU A 170 5.52 4.75 -14.59
CA GLU A 170 6.41 5.66 -15.31
C GLU A 170 6.49 7.06 -14.70
N LYS A 171 5.47 7.48 -13.93
CA LYS A 171 5.48 8.75 -13.21
C LYS A 171 5.97 8.62 -11.78
N VAL A 172 5.53 7.58 -11.08
CA VAL A 172 5.78 7.43 -9.64
C VAL A 172 7.21 6.96 -9.36
N ILE A 173 7.74 6.02 -10.17
CA ILE A 173 9.08 5.47 -9.93
C ILE A 173 10.18 6.55 -10.04
N PRO A 174 10.18 7.47 -11.02
CA PRO A 174 11.16 8.57 -11.04
C PRO A 174 11.08 9.49 -9.82
N ILE A 175 9.90 9.73 -9.26
CA ILE A 175 9.73 10.49 -8.01
C ILE A 175 10.41 9.73 -6.86
N LEU A 176 10.17 8.43 -6.74
CA LEU A 176 10.78 7.61 -5.71
C LEU A 176 12.31 7.60 -5.82
N HIS A 177 12.87 7.48 -7.01
CA HIS A 177 14.34 7.53 -7.22
C HIS A 177 14.93 8.87 -6.77
N LYS A 178 14.30 10.00 -7.13
CA LYS A 178 14.74 11.33 -6.67
C LYS A 178 14.71 11.44 -5.14
N VAL A 179 13.68 10.89 -4.51
CA VAL A 179 13.56 10.90 -3.04
C VAL A 179 14.62 10.01 -2.40
N LEU A 180 14.86 8.82 -2.95
CA LEU A 180 15.92 7.92 -2.46
C LEU A 180 17.29 8.57 -2.56
N ASP A 181 17.62 9.21 -3.68
CA ASP A 181 18.88 9.92 -3.87
C ASP A 181 19.01 11.07 -2.87
N GLY A 182 17.97 11.93 -2.77
CA GLY A 182 17.98 13.02 -1.81
C GLY A 182 18.07 12.55 -0.35
N ALA A 183 17.43 11.43 -0.01
CA ALA A 183 17.51 10.85 1.32
C ALA A 183 18.90 10.26 1.63
N ASN A 184 19.54 9.61 0.67
CA ASN A 184 20.91 9.14 0.81
C ASN A 184 21.92 10.29 0.99
N ASP A 185 21.69 11.43 0.31
CA ASP A 185 22.57 12.59 0.40
C ASP A 185 22.35 13.35 1.72
N GLU A 186 21.11 13.66 2.07
CA GLU A 186 20.79 14.54 3.19
C GLU A 186 20.78 13.81 4.55
N PHE A 187 20.35 12.54 4.57
CA PHE A 187 20.21 11.74 5.78
C PHE A 187 21.15 10.51 5.79
N ALA A 188 22.34 10.68 5.22
CA ALA A 188 23.33 9.63 5.10
C ALA A 188 23.67 8.94 6.44
N ASP A 189 23.63 9.68 7.54
CA ASP A 189 23.83 9.16 8.89
C ASP A 189 22.72 8.17 9.30
N ALA A 190 21.45 8.51 9.03
CA ALA A 190 20.31 7.65 9.34
C ALA A 190 20.26 6.41 8.43
N VAL A 191 20.60 6.57 7.15
CA VAL A 191 20.74 5.45 6.20
C VAL A 191 21.85 4.51 6.66
N SER A 192 23.02 5.07 6.99
CA SER A 192 24.19 4.28 7.44
C SER A 192 23.92 3.56 8.75
N ASN A 193 23.29 4.24 9.73
CA ASN A 193 22.92 3.64 11.01
C ASN A 193 21.94 2.49 10.87
N GLY A 194 20.97 2.59 9.94
CA GLY A 194 20.03 1.52 9.62
C GLY A 194 20.64 0.38 8.79
N GLY A 195 21.80 0.58 8.19
CA GLY A 195 22.37 -0.32 7.18
C GLY A 195 21.58 -0.32 5.87
N GLY A 196 20.83 0.75 5.61
CA GLY A 196 19.97 0.94 4.45
C GLY A 196 18.70 1.73 4.77
N ILE A 197 17.85 1.86 3.78
CA ILE A 197 16.54 2.53 3.87
C ILE A 197 15.46 1.49 4.17
N TYR A 198 14.60 1.78 5.12
CA TYR A 198 13.38 1.02 5.38
C TYR A 198 12.20 1.68 4.67
N ALA A 199 11.14 0.92 4.39
CA ALA A 199 9.95 1.51 3.79
C ALA A 199 8.66 0.90 4.32
N VAL A 200 7.64 1.73 4.48
CA VAL A 200 6.27 1.33 4.78
C VAL A 200 5.32 1.95 3.77
N GLY A 201 4.36 1.18 3.27
CA GLY A 201 3.42 1.66 2.25
C GLY A 201 1.98 1.28 2.57
N TYR A 202 1.07 2.20 2.27
CA TYR A 202 -0.37 2.03 2.49
C TYR A 202 -1.11 2.19 1.17
N CYS A 203 -2.12 1.34 0.91
CA CYS A 203 -2.99 1.42 -0.25
C CYS A 203 -2.17 1.54 -1.56
N PHE A 204 -2.28 2.65 -2.30
CA PHE A 204 -1.50 2.92 -3.50
C PHE A 204 0.02 2.80 -3.28
N GLY A 205 0.52 3.36 -2.17
CA GLY A 205 1.94 3.27 -1.81
C GLY A 205 2.42 1.86 -1.50
N GLY A 206 1.51 0.96 -1.11
CA GLY A 206 1.83 -0.44 -0.78
C GLY A 206 2.41 -1.23 -1.96
N LYS A 207 1.92 -1.02 -3.19
CA LYS A 207 2.48 -1.62 -4.41
C LYS A 207 3.96 -1.28 -4.58
N TYR A 208 4.33 -0.03 -4.32
CA TYR A 208 5.70 0.45 -4.52
C TYR A 208 6.70 -0.09 -3.50
N ILE A 209 6.23 -0.63 -2.36
CA ILE A 209 7.11 -1.38 -1.46
C ILE A 209 7.66 -2.63 -2.14
N LEU A 210 6.83 -3.36 -2.90
CA LEU A 210 7.26 -4.53 -3.67
C LEU A 210 8.28 -4.13 -4.75
N HIS A 211 8.05 -3.00 -5.44
CA HIS A 211 9.00 -2.46 -6.40
C HIS A 211 10.35 -2.11 -5.76
N LEU A 212 10.34 -1.41 -4.62
CA LEU A 212 11.57 -1.02 -3.93
C LEU A 212 12.32 -2.21 -3.32
N ALA A 213 11.60 -3.28 -2.97
CA ALA A 213 12.17 -4.53 -2.46
C ALA A 213 12.77 -5.43 -3.55
N SER A 214 12.56 -5.12 -4.83
CA SER A 214 12.95 -5.97 -5.95
C SER A 214 14.23 -5.48 -6.66
N GLU A 215 14.92 -6.42 -7.32
CA GLU A 215 16.04 -6.14 -8.26
C GLU A 215 15.57 -5.95 -9.70
N ARG A 216 14.31 -5.62 -9.92
CA ARG A 216 13.75 -5.44 -11.26
C ARG A 216 14.47 -4.33 -12.03
N LYS A 217 14.82 -4.64 -13.26
CA LYS A 217 15.02 -3.59 -14.28
C LYS A 217 13.63 -3.03 -14.58
N VAL A 218 13.36 -1.80 -14.19
CA VAL A 218 12.16 -1.10 -14.63
C VAL A 218 12.26 -0.94 -16.14
N HIS A 219 11.65 -1.85 -16.87
CA HIS A 219 11.39 -1.60 -18.28
C HIS A 219 10.30 -0.52 -18.34
N ALA A 220 10.66 0.68 -18.74
CA ALA A 220 9.70 1.66 -19.22
C ALA A 220 9.02 1.04 -20.46
N SER A 221 7.98 0.26 -20.24
CA SER A 221 7.14 -0.27 -21.30
C SER A 221 6.21 0.86 -21.75
N GLY A 222 6.76 1.76 -22.58
CA GLY A 222 5.94 2.67 -23.36
C GLY A 222 4.99 1.85 -24.24
N LEU A 223 3.71 2.22 -24.23
CA LEU A 223 2.60 1.62 -25.01
C LEU A 223 2.82 1.66 -26.55
N TRP A 224 3.94 2.18 -26.99
CA TRP A 224 4.40 2.21 -28.39
C TRP A 224 5.79 1.57 -28.43
N GLY A 225 5.82 0.29 -28.79
CA GLY A 225 7.00 -0.54 -28.91
C GLY A 225 8.14 0.11 -29.73
N GLY A 226 9.05 0.74 -29.03
CA GLY A 226 10.32 1.20 -29.53
C GLY A 226 11.36 0.89 -28.43
N GLU A 227 12.22 -0.10 -28.69
CA GLU A 227 13.43 -0.31 -27.91
C GLU A 227 14.29 0.97 -27.98
N GLN A 228 14.13 1.87 -27.02
CA GLN A 228 15.17 2.87 -26.76
C GLN A 228 16.25 2.17 -25.93
N LYS A 229 17.37 1.86 -26.56
CA LYS A 229 18.58 1.53 -25.85
C LYS A 229 18.94 2.73 -24.98
N PRO A 230 19.19 2.51 -23.65
CA PRO A 230 19.71 3.57 -22.79
C PRO A 230 20.99 4.10 -23.42
N THR A 231 21.16 5.42 -23.46
CA THR A 231 22.44 6.01 -23.84
C THR A 231 23.46 5.64 -22.77
N ASP A 232 24.73 5.41 -23.15
CA ASP A 232 25.79 4.94 -22.24
C ASP A 232 26.01 5.86 -21.02
N GLU A 233 25.51 7.08 -21.02
CA GLU A 233 25.56 8.01 -19.89
C GLU A 233 24.45 7.76 -18.85
N GLU A 234 23.28 7.23 -19.22
CA GLU A 234 22.23 6.84 -18.26
C GLU A 234 22.47 5.46 -17.65
N ALA A 235 23.21 4.59 -18.32
CA ALA A 235 23.53 3.24 -17.84
C ALA A 235 24.46 3.22 -16.61
N GLY A 236 25.11 4.34 -16.27
CA GLY A 236 26.06 4.45 -15.16
C GLY A 236 25.42 4.63 -13.77
N LEU A 237 24.13 4.93 -13.66
CA LEU A 237 23.46 5.32 -12.39
C LEU A 237 22.26 4.44 -11.98
N GLN A 238 21.86 3.47 -12.79
CA GLN A 238 20.77 2.56 -12.39
C GLN A 238 21.30 1.45 -11.49
N LYS A 239 21.24 1.70 -10.18
CA LYS A 239 21.38 0.66 -9.18
C LYS A 239 20.20 -0.33 -9.36
N ASN A 240 20.52 -1.57 -9.71
CA ASN A 240 19.51 -2.63 -9.89
C ASN A 240 18.98 -3.11 -8.54
N GLY A 241 18.26 -2.29 -7.73
CA GLY A 241 17.67 -2.71 -6.44
C GLY A 241 18.38 -3.84 -5.67
N PRO A 242 17.81 -4.35 -4.59
CA PRO A 242 16.74 -3.70 -3.84
C PRO A 242 17.15 -2.34 -3.29
N TYR A 243 16.21 -1.41 -3.31
CA TYR A 243 16.47 -0.04 -2.85
C TYR A 243 16.24 0.11 -1.36
N ILE A 244 15.57 -0.87 -0.76
CA ILE A 244 15.26 -0.90 0.68
C ILE A 244 15.89 -2.12 1.35
N LYS A 245 16.19 -1.99 2.63
CA LYS A 245 16.69 -3.07 3.47
C LYS A 245 15.57 -4.01 3.90
N ALA A 246 14.43 -3.44 4.30
CA ALA A 246 13.20 -4.17 4.63
C ALA A 246 11.98 -3.30 4.33
N GLY A 247 10.87 -3.93 4.00
CA GLY A 247 9.61 -3.26 3.71
C GLY A 247 8.43 -3.82 4.47
N ALA A 248 7.42 -2.98 4.71
CA ALA A 248 6.10 -3.41 5.18
C ALA A 248 5.02 -2.73 4.35
N LEU A 249 3.94 -3.42 4.07
CA LEU A 249 2.82 -2.84 3.31
C LEU A 249 1.49 -3.23 3.94
N ALA A 250 0.52 -2.33 3.86
CA ALA A 250 -0.83 -2.56 4.34
C ALA A 250 -1.85 -2.30 3.23
N HIS A 251 -2.80 -3.24 3.09
CA HIS A 251 -3.93 -3.15 2.13
C HIS A 251 -3.51 -2.50 0.80
N ALA A 252 -2.49 -3.07 0.16
CA ALA A 252 -1.98 -2.53 -1.10
C ALA A 252 -3.03 -2.52 -2.21
N THR A 253 -2.88 -1.61 -3.17
CA THR A 253 -3.82 -1.43 -4.28
C THR A 253 -3.11 -1.67 -5.60
N LEU A 254 -3.82 -2.25 -6.58
CA LEU A 254 -3.33 -2.51 -7.93
C LEU A 254 -2.11 -3.43 -8.00
N VAL A 255 -1.96 -4.32 -7.03
CA VAL A 255 -0.90 -5.32 -7.05
C VAL A 255 -1.22 -6.41 -8.05
N ALA A 256 -0.28 -6.69 -8.94
CA ALA A 256 -0.32 -7.79 -9.90
C ALA A 256 0.65 -8.90 -9.46
N ARG A 257 0.47 -10.11 -10.01
CA ARG A 257 1.37 -11.25 -9.72
C ARG A 257 2.82 -10.92 -10.06
N ASP A 258 3.02 -10.17 -11.14
CA ASP A 258 4.34 -9.78 -11.60
C ASP A 258 5.03 -8.79 -10.65
N ASP A 259 4.33 -8.10 -9.76
CA ASP A 259 4.93 -7.19 -8.79
C ASP A 259 5.76 -7.91 -7.73
N PHE A 260 5.59 -9.21 -7.58
CA PHE A 260 6.40 -10.06 -6.69
C PHE A 260 7.70 -10.57 -7.33
N GLU A 261 7.84 -10.47 -8.65
CA GLU A 261 9.03 -10.96 -9.33
C GLU A 261 10.27 -10.13 -8.93
N GLY A 262 11.37 -10.80 -8.68
CA GLY A 262 12.65 -10.19 -8.37
C GLY A 262 12.78 -9.62 -6.96
N ILE A 263 11.79 -9.79 -6.07
CA ILE A 263 11.89 -9.38 -4.67
C ILE A 263 13.09 -10.05 -4.01
N LYS A 264 13.90 -9.27 -3.29
CA LYS A 264 15.09 -9.68 -2.54
C LYS A 264 15.09 -9.19 -1.11
N ALA A 265 14.58 -7.98 -0.87
CA ALA A 265 14.47 -7.48 0.49
C ALA A 265 13.32 -8.15 1.24
N PRO A 266 13.44 -8.38 2.56
CA PRO A 266 12.38 -8.92 3.39
C PRO A 266 11.15 -7.99 3.41
N VAL A 267 9.93 -8.59 3.36
CA VAL A 267 8.68 -7.84 3.32
C VAL A 267 7.60 -8.42 4.24
N SER A 268 6.88 -7.55 4.97
CA SER A 268 5.69 -7.89 5.74
C SER A 268 4.43 -7.34 5.06
N LEU A 269 3.41 -8.19 4.90
CA LEU A 269 2.15 -7.87 4.23
C LEU A 269 1.00 -7.93 5.24
N VAL A 270 0.33 -6.78 5.42
CA VAL A 270 -0.94 -6.63 6.13
C VAL A 270 -2.04 -6.61 5.08
N CYS A 271 -2.78 -7.71 4.97
CA CYS A 271 -3.78 -7.91 3.93
C CYS A 271 -5.20 -7.88 4.51
N VAL A 272 -6.16 -7.45 3.73
CA VAL A 272 -7.59 -7.53 4.06
C VAL A 272 -8.18 -8.78 3.41
N GLU A 273 -9.05 -9.48 4.13
CA GLU A 273 -9.75 -10.64 3.62
C GLU A 273 -10.72 -10.24 2.49
N ASN A 274 -10.69 -10.97 1.37
CA ASN A 274 -11.53 -10.70 0.18
C ASN A 274 -11.41 -9.26 -0.35
N ASP A 275 -10.23 -8.67 -0.31
CA ASP A 275 -9.98 -7.32 -0.80
C ASP A 275 -10.01 -7.28 -2.34
N PRO A 276 -10.98 -6.58 -2.95
CA PRO A 276 -11.05 -6.50 -4.41
C PRO A 276 -9.89 -5.71 -5.02
N LEU A 277 -9.19 -4.87 -4.25
CA LEU A 277 -8.04 -4.08 -4.69
C LEU A 277 -6.71 -4.85 -4.58
N PHE A 278 -6.68 -5.91 -3.78
CA PHE A 278 -5.59 -6.87 -3.68
C PHE A 278 -6.15 -8.29 -3.55
N PRO A 279 -6.60 -8.89 -4.66
CA PRO A 279 -7.29 -10.18 -4.66
C PRO A 279 -6.49 -11.31 -4.01
N ASP A 280 -7.18 -12.21 -3.32
CA ASP A 280 -6.57 -13.32 -2.58
C ASP A 280 -5.72 -14.24 -3.47
N ASP A 281 -6.12 -14.43 -4.73
CA ASP A 281 -5.35 -15.23 -5.69
C ASP A 281 -4.02 -14.56 -6.10
N VAL A 282 -3.97 -13.24 -6.15
CA VAL A 282 -2.74 -12.46 -6.38
C VAL A 282 -1.85 -12.53 -5.15
N ARG A 283 -2.43 -12.33 -3.95
CA ARG A 283 -1.71 -12.45 -2.67
C ARG A 283 -1.08 -13.83 -2.50
N THR A 284 -1.86 -14.89 -2.69
CA THR A 284 -1.38 -16.27 -2.56
C THR A 284 -0.28 -16.60 -3.59
N ALA A 285 -0.43 -16.12 -4.84
CA ALA A 285 0.62 -16.28 -5.84
C ALA A 285 1.92 -15.57 -5.45
N GLY A 286 1.81 -14.38 -4.85
CA GLY A 286 2.95 -13.62 -4.33
C GLY A 286 3.65 -14.32 -3.17
N GLU A 287 2.89 -14.85 -2.20
CA GLU A 287 3.41 -15.63 -1.07
C GLU A 287 4.15 -16.88 -1.55
N ASP A 288 3.55 -17.61 -2.50
CA ASP A 288 4.16 -18.76 -3.17
C ASP A 288 5.48 -18.40 -3.87
N TYR A 289 5.51 -17.25 -4.57
CA TYR A 289 6.71 -16.79 -5.25
C TYR A 289 7.83 -16.46 -4.25
N MET A 290 7.52 -15.71 -3.20
CA MET A 290 8.49 -15.34 -2.17
C MET A 290 9.04 -16.56 -1.44
N SER A 291 8.16 -17.51 -1.10
CA SER A 291 8.55 -18.79 -0.50
C SER A 291 9.51 -19.60 -1.39
N LYS A 292 9.18 -19.73 -2.69
CA LYS A 292 10.02 -20.46 -3.67
C LYS A 292 11.35 -19.76 -3.94
N SER A 293 11.37 -18.43 -3.84
CA SER A 293 12.56 -17.60 -4.04
C SER A 293 13.39 -17.42 -2.77
N ASN A 294 12.99 -18.03 -1.66
CA ASN A 294 13.65 -17.95 -0.37
C ASN A 294 13.76 -16.51 0.18
N VAL A 295 12.75 -15.68 -0.13
CA VAL A 295 12.63 -14.33 0.41
C VAL A 295 11.97 -14.39 1.77
N GLU A 296 12.58 -13.76 2.77
CA GLU A 296 11.97 -13.64 4.09
C GLU A 296 10.72 -12.76 4.02
N HIS A 297 9.57 -13.28 4.47
CA HIS A 297 8.31 -12.57 4.39
C HIS A 297 7.35 -13.01 5.49
N GLU A 298 6.43 -12.10 5.82
CA GLU A 298 5.30 -12.33 6.71
C GLU A 298 4.03 -11.89 6.01
N VAL A 299 2.99 -12.72 6.04
CA VAL A 299 1.67 -12.38 5.48
C VAL A 299 0.61 -12.58 6.56
N GLN A 300 -0.09 -11.51 6.94
CA GLN A 300 -1.20 -11.55 7.87
C GLN A 300 -2.47 -11.04 7.18
N VAL A 301 -3.51 -11.88 7.19
CA VAL A 301 -4.84 -11.52 6.67
C VAL A 301 -5.74 -11.10 7.82
N TYR A 302 -6.38 -9.96 7.69
CA TYR A 302 -7.28 -9.36 8.68
C TYR A 302 -8.73 -9.51 8.19
N PRO A 303 -9.54 -10.37 8.85
CA PRO A 303 -10.93 -10.55 8.47
C PRO A 303 -11.82 -9.42 8.99
N GLY A 304 -12.90 -9.13 8.26
CA GLY A 304 -13.95 -8.22 8.70
C GLY A 304 -13.54 -6.74 8.82
N VAL A 305 -12.41 -6.35 8.26
CA VAL A 305 -11.96 -4.95 8.21
C VAL A 305 -12.08 -4.40 6.79
N PRO A 306 -12.31 -3.09 6.62
CA PRO A 306 -12.33 -2.48 5.30
C PRO A 306 -10.92 -2.25 4.76
N HIS A 307 -10.78 -2.18 3.43
CA HIS A 307 -9.56 -1.65 2.81
C HIS A 307 -9.27 -0.25 3.37
N GLY A 308 -8.00 0.06 3.67
CA GLY A 308 -7.61 1.33 4.29
C GLY A 308 -7.61 1.34 5.82
N PHE A 309 -8.01 0.26 6.49
CA PHE A 309 -8.16 0.21 7.96
C PHE A 309 -6.89 0.53 8.74
N ALA A 310 -5.72 0.26 8.19
CA ALA A 310 -4.44 0.35 8.91
C ALA A 310 -3.85 1.78 8.99
N VAL A 311 -4.42 2.75 8.27
CA VAL A 311 -4.01 4.17 8.39
C VAL A 311 -4.64 4.77 9.64
N VAL A 312 -3.91 5.66 10.32
CA VAL A 312 -4.42 6.41 11.48
C VAL A 312 -5.77 7.04 11.18
N GLY A 313 -6.69 6.93 12.11
CA GLY A 313 -8.03 7.47 12.05
C GLY A 313 -8.91 6.79 13.08
N ASP A 314 -9.97 7.46 13.48
CA ASP A 314 -10.90 6.94 14.47
C ASP A 314 -11.96 6.05 13.82
N TYR A 315 -12.19 4.88 14.41
CA TYR A 315 -13.24 3.94 14.02
C TYR A 315 -14.18 3.75 15.20
N GLU A 316 -15.48 3.75 14.94
CA GLU A 316 -16.48 3.44 15.97
C GLU A 316 -16.43 1.96 16.39
N ASP A 317 -16.08 1.08 15.46
CA ASP A 317 -15.98 -0.37 15.68
C ASP A 317 -14.67 -0.74 16.38
N ASP A 318 -14.80 -1.33 17.57
CA ASP A 318 -13.68 -1.80 18.39
C ASP A 318 -12.84 -2.88 17.70
N THR A 319 -13.45 -3.69 16.85
CA THR A 319 -12.77 -4.75 16.10
C THR A 319 -11.80 -4.14 15.11
N ILE A 320 -12.25 -3.10 14.39
CA ILE A 320 -11.41 -2.39 13.42
C ILE A 320 -10.30 -1.61 14.13
N ARG A 321 -10.59 -0.97 15.28
CA ARG A 321 -9.56 -0.29 16.09
C ARG A 321 -8.47 -1.25 16.57
N THR A 322 -8.89 -2.42 17.04
CA THR A 322 -7.96 -3.46 17.47
C THR A 322 -7.11 -3.97 16.30
N ALA A 323 -7.73 -4.25 15.17
CA ALA A 323 -7.02 -4.67 13.96
C ALA A 323 -6.03 -3.60 13.46
N GLN A 324 -6.42 -2.31 13.49
CA GLN A 324 -5.54 -1.19 13.14
C GLN A 324 -4.29 -1.13 14.03
N SER A 325 -4.47 -1.27 15.35
CA SER A 325 -3.34 -1.30 16.30
C SER A 325 -2.44 -2.50 16.06
N THR A 326 -3.02 -3.69 15.89
CA THR A 326 -2.29 -4.93 15.65
C THR A 326 -1.50 -4.86 14.32
N ALA A 327 -2.10 -4.33 13.27
CA ALA A 327 -1.43 -4.13 11.97
C ALA A 327 -0.25 -3.16 12.07
N TYR A 328 -0.41 -2.06 12.83
CA TYR A 328 0.68 -1.13 13.09
C TYR A 328 1.83 -1.80 13.86
N GLU A 329 1.51 -2.55 14.91
CA GLU A 329 2.51 -3.27 15.72
C GLU A 329 3.24 -4.35 14.92
N GLN A 330 2.53 -5.08 14.04
CA GLN A 330 3.13 -6.04 13.11
C GLN A 330 4.18 -5.36 12.23
N MET A 331 3.79 -4.29 11.52
CA MET A 331 4.69 -3.58 10.62
C MET A 331 5.87 -2.94 11.37
N LEU A 332 5.61 -2.33 12.53
CA LEU A 332 6.65 -1.73 13.36
C LEU A 332 7.66 -2.77 13.85
N LYS A 333 7.16 -3.90 14.36
CA LYS A 333 8.02 -5.00 14.81
C LYS A 333 8.89 -5.51 13.68
N TRP A 334 8.28 -5.75 12.50
CA TRP A 334 9.01 -6.18 11.30
C TRP A 334 10.16 -5.24 10.95
N LEU A 335 9.88 -3.94 10.88
CA LEU A 335 10.89 -2.92 10.56
C LEU A 335 11.98 -2.79 11.64
N LYS A 336 11.68 -3.12 12.91
CA LYS A 336 12.68 -3.08 14.00
C LYS A 336 13.56 -4.32 14.02
N ASP A 337 13.04 -5.46 13.64
CA ASP A 337 13.73 -6.75 13.69
C ASP A 337 14.73 -6.93 12.53
N HIS A 338 14.52 -6.24 11.43
CA HIS A 338 15.39 -6.23 10.25
C HIS A 338 16.34 -5.02 10.23
#